data_f180a8b34b0d601868d3976b308ae9de
#
_entry.id   f180a8b34b0d601868d3976b308ae9de
#
_cell.length_a   1.000
_cell.length_b   1.000
_cell.length_c   1.000
_cell.angle_alpha   90.00
_cell.angle_beta   90.00
_cell.angle_gamma   90.00
#
_symmetry.space_group_name_H-M   'P 1'
#
loop_
_entity.id
_entity.type
_entity.pdbx_description
1 polymer ?
#
loop_
_entity_poly.entity_id
_entity_poly.type
_entity_poly.pdbx_seq_one_letter_code
_entity_poly.pdbx_strand_id
1 'polypeptide(L)'
;MTVPREYKHASEDFYAFLEDAERAAMLQTSHQTYTMVDAVLQVFRRRLTPSQVLVFAGVLPPCLRALFVENWHPGDPVLPFAHRASLTHEVQSVRSQHNFSPDDSIAAVANALHLNVDRDAFADVLQKMPEGSATYWAQSPP
;
A
#
# COMPACT_ATOMS: atom_id res chain seq x y z
N MET A 1 28.11 7.45 -14.91
CA MET A 1 27.07 6.74 -14.15
C MET A 1 25.75 7.49 -14.30
N THR A 2 24.70 6.78 -14.60
CA THR A 2 23.38 7.38 -14.80
C THR A 2 22.49 7.15 -13.56
N VAL A 3 21.55 8.06 -13.36
CA VAL A 3 20.54 7.90 -12.31
C VAL A 3 19.65 6.69 -12.67
N PRO A 4 19.36 5.78 -11.72
CA PRO A 4 18.47 4.66 -12.01
C PRO A 4 17.11 5.14 -12.54
N ARG A 5 16.55 4.36 -13.48
CA ARG A 5 15.27 4.69 -14.12
C ARG A 5 14.16 4.97 -13.11
N GLU A 6 14.09 4.19 -12.03
CA GLU A 6 13.04 4.35 -11.04
C GLU A 6 13.02 5.74 -10.38
N TYR A 7 14.18 6.34 -10.18
CA TYR A 7 14.25 7.70 -9.63
C TYR A 7 13.97 8.76 -10.70
N LYS A 8 14.42 8.50 -11.92
CA LYS A 8 14.26 9.42 -13.03
C LYS A 8 12.79 9.57 -13.44
N HIS A 9 12.01 8.49 -13.32
CA HIS A 9 10.60 8.45 -13.71
C HIS A 9 9.66 8.29 -12.50
N ALA A 10 10.11 8.65 -11.31
CA ALA A 10 9.38 8.41 -10.07
C ALA A 10 7.96 9.01 -10.07
N SER A 11 7.80 10.24 -10.52
CA SER A 11 6.49 10.90 -10.60
C SER A 11 5.55 10.21 -11.57
N GLU A 12 6.06 9.88 -12.75
CA GLU A 12 5.27 9.23 -13.79
C GLU A 12 4.76 7.87 -13.30
N ASP A 13 5.64 7.09 -12.68
CA ASP A 13 5.30 5.78 -12.14
C ASP A 13 4.27 5.91 -11.01
N PHE A 14 4.41 6.93 -10.17
CA PHE A 14 3.46 7.18 -9.09
C PHE A 14 2.07 7.52 -9.62
N TYR A 15 1.98 8.40 -10.61
CA TYR A 15 0.68 8.74 -11.20
C TYR A 15 0.07 7.56 -11.95
N ALA A 16 0.87 6.72 -12.60
CA ALA A 16 0.36 5.49 -13.23
C ALA A 16 -0.25 4.55 -12.18
N PHE A 17 0.42 4.40 -11.04
CA PHE A 17 -0.11 3.62 -9.92
C PHE A 17 -1.42 4.20 -9.40
N LEU A 18 -1.49 5.51 -9.19
CA LEU A 18 -2.71 6.17 -8.71
C LEU A 18 -3.87 5.98 -9.69
N GLU A 19 -3.61 6.05 -10.99
CA GLU A 19 -4.65 5.81 -12.01
C GLU A 19 -5.19 4.39 -11.92
N ASP A 20 -4.32 3.40 -11.74
CA ASP A 20 -4.74 2.01 -11.58
C ASP A 20 -5.59 1.81 -10.32
N ALA A 21 -5.18 2.42 -9.20
CA ALA A 21 -5.93 2.35 -7.95
C ALA A 21 -7.28 3.08 -8.04
N GLU A 22 -7.29 4.24 -8.67
CA GLU A 22 -8.52 5.03 -8.89
C GLU A 22 -9.54 4.23 -9.70
N ARG A 23 -9.08 3.61 -10.77
CA ARG A 23 -9.93 2.77 -11.63
C ARG A 23 -10.45 1.56 -10.87
N ALA A 24 -9.59 0.87 -10.13
CA ALA A 24 -9.97 -0.32 -9.37
C ALA A 24 -10.99 0.00 -8.27
N ALA A 25 -10.86 1.16 -7.62
CA ALA A 25 -11.76 1.59 -6.55
C ALA A 25 -12.95 2.41 -7.03
N MET A 26 -13.01 2.72 -8.33
CA MET A 26 -14.05 3.55 -8.94
C MET A 26 -14.15 4.93 -8.28
N LEU A 27 -13.01 5.50 -7.90
CA LEU A 27 -12.94 6.86 -7.36
C LEU A 27 -12.86 7.89 -8.49
N GLN A 28 -13.11 9.15 -8.15
CA GLN A 28 -13.25 10.22 -9.15
C GLN A 28 -12.06 11.17 -9.21
N THR A 29 -11.29 11.27 -8.14
CA THR A 29 -10.18 12.23 -8.08
C THR A 29 -8.90 11.59 -7.58
N SER A 30 -7.76 12.16 -8.01
CA SER A 30 -6.44 11.73 -7.55
C SER A 30 -6.27 11.93 -6.05
N HIS A 31 -6.88 12.97 -5.49
CA HIS A 31 -6.81 13.24 -4.06
C HIS A 31 -7.52 12.17 -3.23
N GLN A 32 -8.69 11.75 -3.66
CA GLN A 32 -9.42 10.63 -3.02
C GLN A 32 -8.60 9.35 -3.08
N THR A 33 -8.00 9.07 -4.23
CA THR A 33 -7.16 7.89 -4.45
C THR A 33 -5.92 7.94 -3.58
N TYR A 34 -5.23 9.07 -3.53
CA TYR A 34 -4.05 9.27 -2.68
C TYR A 34 -4.38 8.97 -1.21
N THR A 35 -5.48 9.51 -0.71
CA THR A 35 -5.90 9.29 0.68
C THR A 35 -6.19 7.81 0.96
N MET A 36 -6.86 7.12 0.03
CA MET A 36 -7.11 5.68 0.14
C MET A 36 -5.82 4.86 0.17
N VAL A 37 -4.90 5.15 -0.77
CA VAL A 37 -3.62 4.45 -0.85
C VAL A 37 -2.82 4.64 0.44
N ASP A 38 -2.73 5.88 0.92
CA ASP A 38 -2.04 6.19 2.17
C ASP A 38 -2.64 5.40 3.34
N ALA A 39 -3.96 5.36 3.45
CA ALA A 39 -4.65 4.64 4.51
C ALA A 39 -4.39 3.13 4.45
N VAL A 40 -4.46 2.52 3.27
CA VAL A 40 -4.21 1.09 3.09
C VAL A 40 -2.77 0.74 3.47
N LEU A 41 -1.81 1.57 3.06
CA LEU A 41 -0.40 1.35 3.41
C LEU A 41 -0.16 1.52 4.92
N GLN A 42 -0.75 2.52 5.55
CA GLN A 42 -0.61 2.74 6.99
C GLN A 42 -1.17 1.58 7.81
N VAL A 43 -2.34 1.09 7.46
CA VAL A 43 -2.98 -0.03 8.18
C VAL A 43 -2.12 -1.29 8.10
N PHE A 44 -1.54 -1.57 6.93
CA PHE A 44 -0.60 -2.68 6.79
C PHE A 44 0.66 -2.46 7.64
N ARG A 45 1.25 -1.26 7.54
CA ARG A 45 2.49 -0.92 8.26
C ARG A 45 2.35 -1.14 9.77
N ARG A 46 1.18 -0.89 10.33
CA ARG A 46 0.92 -1.08 11.77
C ARG A 46 1.12 -2.52 12.24
N ARG A 47 1.14 -3.49 11.32
CA ARG A 47 1.31 -4.92 11.61
C ARG A 47 2.73 -5.41 11.45
N LEU A 48 3.67 -4.51 11.16
CA LEU A 48 5.04 -4.86 10.85
C LEU A 48 6.00 -4.36 11.92
N THR A 49 7.06 -5.15 12.17
CA THR A 49 8.20 -4.66 12.94
C THR A 49 8.99 -3.66 12.11
N PRO A 50 9.86 -2.83 12.72
CA PRO A 50 10.69 -1.91 11.95
C PRO A 50 11.51 -2.57 10.84
N SER A 51 12.10 -3.74 11.11
CA SER A 51 12.84 -4.48 10.08
C SER A 51 11.94 -4.87 8.91
N GLN A 52 10.72 -5.32 9.20
CA GLN A 52 9.76 -5.70 8.17
C GLN A 52 9.30 -4.50 7.35
N VAL A 53 9.12 -3.34 7.98
CA VAL A 53 8.79 -2.10 7.26
C VAL A 53 9.87 -1.77 6.23
N LEU A 54 11.14 -1.87 6.63
CA LEU A 54 12.25 -1.58 5.72
C LEU A 54 12.32 -2.58 4.56
N VAL A 55 12.11 -3.86 4.83
CA VAL A 55 12.10 -4.91 3.80
C VAL A 55 10.96 -4.68 2.81
N PHE A 56 9.75 -4.40 3.30
CA PHE A 56 8.61 -4.14 2.44
C PHE A 56 8.80 -2.87 1.60
N ALA A 57 9.31 -1.80 2.22
CA ALA A 57 9.59 -0.56 1.52
C ALA A 57 10.53 -0.77 0.32
N GLY A 58 11.46 -1.71 0.45
CA GLY A 58 12.45 -1.98 -0.59
C GLY A 58 11.88 -2.49 -1.91
N VAL A 59 10.67 -3.06 -1.91
CA VAL A 59 10.03 -3.53 -3.14
C VAL A 59 9.12 -2.49 -3.77
N LEU A 60 8.86 -1.39 -3.08
CA LEU A 60 7.98 -0.33 -3.58
C LEU A 60 8.73 0.64 -4.48
N PRO A 61 8.07 1.18 -5.52
CA PRO A 61 8.62 2.31 -6.26
C PRO A 61 8.87 3.52 -5.36
N PRO A 62 9.77 4.45 -5.74
CA PRO A 62 10.25 5.50 -4.84
C PRO A 62 9.18 6.35 -4.16
N CYS A 63 8.16 6.82 -4.88
CA CYS A 63 7.13 7.65 -4.26
C CYS A 63 6.25 6.85 -3.29
N LEU A 64 5.94 5.59 -3.62
CA LEU A 64 5.21 4.71 -2.71
C LEU A 64 6.05 4.37 -1.48
N ARG A 65 7.36 4.18 -1.66
CA ARG A 65 8.29 3.94 -0.56
C ARG A 65 8.27 5.12 0.41
N ALA A 66 8.33 6.34 -0.12
CA ALA A 66 8.27 7.56 0.69
C ALA A 66 6.94 7.65 1.43
N LEU A 67 5.83 7.41 0.74
CA LEU A 67 4.49 7.44 1.33
C LEU A 67 4.33 6.38 2.41
N PHE A 68 4.87 5.19 2.19
CA PHE A 68 4.75 4.06 3.12
C PHE A 68 5.38 4.36 4.49
N VAL A 69 6.45 5.14 4.53
CA VAL A 69 7.14 5.46 5.79
C VAL A 69 6.86 6.87 6.30
N GLU A 70 6.03 7.64 5.59
CA GLU A 70 5.69 9.00 5.99
C GLU A 70 5.03 9.00 7.37
N ASN A 71 5.52 9.85 8.26
CA ASN A 71 5.01 10.00 9.64
C ASN A 71 5.04 8.69 10.45
N TRP A 72 5.91 7.75 10.07
CA TRP A 72 6.04 6.48 10.78
C TRP A 72 6.83 6.67 12.07
N HIS A 73 6.34 6.03 13.13
CA HIS A 73 7.00 6.00 14.44
C HIS A 73 7.43 4.56 14.75
N PRO A 74 8.72 4.21 14.56
CA PRO A 74 9.17 2.82 14.72
C PRO A 74 8.96 2.23 16.12
N GLY A 75 8.77 3.08 17.13
CA GLY A 75 8.52 2.63 18.51
C GLY A 75 7.07 2.27 18.80
N ASP A 76 6.15 2.48 17.86
CA ASP A 76 4.75 2.14 18.07
C ASP A 76 4.56 0.61 18.20
N PRO A 77 3.61 0.16 19.04
CA PRO A 77 3.33 -1.27 19.18
C PRO A 77 2.91 -1.89 17.85
N VAL A 78 3.36 -3.13 17.59
CA VAL A 78 2.94 -3.89 16.42
C VAL A 78 1.58 -4.51 16.71
N LEU A 79 0.60 -4.24 15.85
CA LEU A 79 -0.75 -4.75 16.02
C LEU A 79 -0.92 -6.11 15.32
N PRO A 80 -1.80 -6.99 15.82
CA PRO A 80 -2.10 -8.23 15.11
C PRO A 80 -2.96 -7.99 13.87
N PHE A 81 -2.90 -8.89 12.91
CA PHE A 81 -3.86 -8.90 11.82
C PHE A 81 -5.25 -9.28 12.37
N ALA A 82 -6.28 -8.80 11.68
CA ALA A 82 -7.66 -9.02 12.02
C ALA A 82 -8.44 -9.48 10.78
N HIS A 83 -9.74 -9.70 10.91
CA HIS A 83 -10.58 -10.01 9.76
C HIS A 83 -10.60 -8.87 8.75
N ARG A 84 -10.77 -9.22 7.48
CA ARG A 84 -10.79 -8.23 6.38
C ARG A 84 -11.75 -7.07 6.66
N ALA A 85 -12.94 -7.37 7.17
CA ALA A 85 -13.93 -6.33 7.47
C ALA A 85 -13.42 -5.33 8.51
N SER A 86 -12.73 -5.81 9.54
CA SER A 86 -12.14 -4.94 10.57
C SER A 86 -11.00 -4.11 10.01
N LEU A 87 -10.16 -4.69 9.16
CA LEU A 87 -9.04 -3.98 8.52
C LEU A 87 -9.57 -2.90 7.57
N THR A 88 -10.62 -3.20 6.82
CA THR A 88 -11.27 -2.23 5.93
C THR A 88 -11.85 -1.06 6.73
N HIS A 89 -12.49 -1.35 7.86
CA HIS A 89 -13.01 -0.31 8.74
C HIS A 89 -11.87 0.58 9.27
N GLU A 90 -10.75 -0.03 9.64
CA GLU A 90 -9.57 0.72 10.08
C GLU A 90 -9.03 1.63 8.98
N VAL A 91 -8.97 1.13 7.73
CA VAL A 91 -8.60 1.94 6.56
C VAL A 91 -9.51 3.16 6.43
N GLN A 92 -10.81 2.95 6.52
CA GLN A 92 -11.82 4.01 6.40
C GLN A 92 -11.76 5.01 7.55
N SER A 93 -11.16 4.63 8.68
CA SER A 93 -11.02 5.47 9.86
C SER A 93 -9.81 6.40 9.80
N VAL A 94 -8.86 6.17 8.91
CA VAL A 94 -7.70 7.04 8.74
C VAL A 94 -8.18 8.35 8.11
N ARG A 95 -8.01 9.47 8.81
CA ARG A 95 -8.49 10.79 8.36
C ARG A 95 -9.97 10.72 7.93
N SER A 96 -10.82 10.19 8.79
CA SER A 96 -12.21 9.83 8.47
C SER A 96 -13.04 10.93 7.81
N GLN A 97 -12.73 12.21 8.08
CA GLN A 97 -13.45 13.34 7.49
C GLN A 97 -13.10 13.59 6.02
N HIS A 98 -12.00 13.02 5.54
CA HIS A 98 -11.48 13.24 4.18
C HIS A 98 -11.20 11.92 3.46
N ASN A 99 -11.69 10.81 3.99
CA ASN A 99 -11.38 9.48 3.49
C ASN A 99 -12.64 8.86 2.90
N PHE A 100 -12.65 8.69 1.58
CA PHE A 100 -13.76 8.10 0.83
C PHE A 100 -13.41 6.68 0.36
N SER A 101 -12.60 5.95 1.15
CA SER A 101 -12.21 4.59 0.79
C SER A 101 -13.42 3.65 0.75
N PRO A 102 -13.66 2.98 -0.38
CA PRO A 102 -14.75 2.03 -0.49
C PRO A 102 -14.47 0.73 0.29
N ASP A 103 -15.48 -0.13 0.39
CA ASP A 103 -15.36 -1.39 1.13
C ASP A 103 -14.34 -2.36 0.52
N ASP A 104 -14.01 -2.21 -0.76
CA ASP A 104 -13.00 -3.01 -1.45
C ASP A 104 -11.65 -2.30 -1.57
N SER A 105 -11.41 -1.26 -0.77
CA SER A 105 -10.21 -0.43 -0.85
C SER A 105 -8.91 -1.22 -0.77
N ILE A 106 -8.82 -2.19 0.14
CA ILE A 106 -7.60 -2.98 0.29
C ILE A 106 -7.32 -3.78 -0.98
N ALA A 107 -8.35 -4.43 -1.53
CA ALA A 107 -8.22 -5.19 -2.77
C ALA A 107 -7.88 -4.29 -3.96
N ALA A 108 -8.47 -3.10 -4.03
CA ALA A 108 -8.20 -2.13 -5.09
C ALA A 108 -6.74 -1.69 -5.09
N VAL A 109 -6.20 -1.36 -3.92
CA VAL A 109 -4.79 -0.96 -3.79
C VAL A 109 -3.87 -2.16 -4.06
N ALA A 110 -4.24 -3.36 -3.59
CA ALA A 110 -3.48 -4.56 -3.86
C ALA A 110 -3.38 -4.84 -5.36
N ASN A 111 -4.49 -4.74 -6.08
CA ASN A 111 -4.50 -4.95 -7.53
C ASN A 111 -3.61 -3.93 -8.26
N ALA A 112 -3.68 -2.66 -7.87
CA ALA A 112 -2.84 -1.62 -8.44
C ALA A 112 -1.36 -1.87 -8.14
N LEU A 113 -1.05 -2.32 -6.93
CA LEU A 113 0.33 -2.60 -6.54
C LEU A 113 0.91 -3.75 -7.37
N HIS A 114 0.17 -4.83 -7.57
CA HIS A 114 0.62 -5.94 -8.41
C HIS A 114 0.89 -5.54 -9.87
N LEU A 115 0.22 -4.51 -10.37
CA LEU A 115 0.46 -3.99 -11.71
C LEU A 115 1.73 -3.14 -11.81
N ASN A 116 2.22 -2.63 -10.68
CA ASN A 116 3.26 -1.60 -10.66
C ASN A 116 4.53 -2.00 -9.91
N VAL A 117 4.67 -3.26 -9.50
CA VAL A 117 5.88 -3.79 -8.85
C VAL A 117 6.37 -5.02 -9.59
N ASP A 118 7.63 -5.39 -9.36
CA ASP A 118 8.14 -6.67 -9.83
C ASP A 118 7.45 -7.79 -9.07
N ARG A 119 6.74 -8.66 -9.79
CA ARG A 119 5.91 -9.71 -9.18
C ARG A 119 6.71 -10.71 -8.35
N ASP A 120 7.85 -11.15 -8.87
CA ASP A 120 8.68 -12.13 -8.18
C ASP A 120 9.31 -11.54 -6.93
N ALA A 121 9.80 -10.31 -7.03
CA ALA A 121 10.35 -9.60 -5.88
C ALA A 121 9.28 -9.36 -4.81
N PHE A 122 8.06 -9.00 -5.21
CA PHE A 122 6.97 -8.78 -4.28
C PHE A 122 6.56 -10.08 -3.57
N ALA A 123 6.47 -11.19 -4.32
CA ALA A 123 6.18 -12.50 -3.74
C ALA A 123 7.24 -12.90 -2.71
N ASP A 124 8.52 -12.69 -3.03
CA ASP A 124 9.61 -12.98 -2.11
C ASP A 124 9.54 -12.15 -0.84
N VAL A 125 9.22 -10.86 -0.97
CA VAL A 125 9.06 -9.97 0.18
C VAL A 125 7.89 -10.40 1.05
N LEU A 126 6.76 -10.79 0.47
CA LEU A 126 5.60 -11.22 1.23
C LEU A 126 5.88 -12.47 2.07
N GLN A 127 6.76 -13.36 1.59
CA GLN A 127 7.16 -14.54 2.37
C GLN A 127 7.94 -14.18 3.64
N LYS A 128 8.55 -13.00 3.68
CA LYS A 128 9.30 -12.49 4.84
C LYS A 128 8.44 -11.68 5.79
N MET A 129 7.19 -11.43 5.42
CA MET A 129 6.25 -10.64 6.21
C MET A 129 5.47 -11.55 7.16
N PRO A 130 4.83 -11.00 8.21
CA PRO A 130 4.06 -11.82 9.15
C PRO A 130 2.88 -12.51 8.49
N GLU A 131 2.38 -13.55 9.16
CA GLU A 131 1.17 -14.26 8.74
C GLU A 131 0.01 -13.27 8.61
N GLY A 132 -0.76 -13.37 7.54
CA GLY A 132 -1.82 -12.43 7.19
C GLY A 132 -1.43 -11.44 6.11
N SER A 133 -0.14 -11.23 5.88
CA SER A 133 0.34 -10.27 4.86
C SER A 133 -0.03 -10.69 3.45
N ALA A 134 0.13 -11.97 3.12
CA ALA A 134 -0.22 -12.48 1.81
C ALA A 134 -1.72 -12.33 1.52
N THR A 135 -2.57 -12.56 2.52
CA THR A 135 -4.02 -12.37 2.40
C THR A 135 -4.35 -10.90 2.22
N TYR A 136 -3.69 -10.01 2.96
CA TYR A 136 -3.90 -8.56 2.85
C TYR A 136 -3.65 -8.07 1.42
N TRP A 137 -2.57 -8.54 0.80
CA TRP A 137 -2.14 -8.10 -0.53
C TRP A 137 -2.59 -9.03 -1.65
N ALA A 138 -3.45 -10.00 -1.38
CA ALA A 138 -3.96 -10.90 -2.40
C ALA A 138 -4.76 -10.13 -3.44
N GLN A 139 -4.56 -10.49 -4.71
CA GLN A 139 -5.36 -9.94 -5.79
C GLN A 139 -6.80 -10.44 -5.68
N SER A 140 -7.74 -9.59 -6.07
CA SER A 140 -9.14 -10.00 -6.17
C SER A 140 -9.28 -11.12 -7.20
N PRO A 141 -10.19 -12.08 -6.98
CA PRO A 141 -10.50 -13.07 -8.01
C PRO A 141 -11.03 -12.36 -9.26
N PRO A 142 -10.76 -12.93 -10.44
CA PRO A 142 -11.24 -12.35 -11.69
C PRO A 142 -12.77 -12.33 -11.76
#